data_64a8db70428fd4f9fba762976114d382
#
_entry.id   64a8db70428fd4f9fba762976114d382
#
_cell.length_a   1.000
_cell.length_b   1.000
_cell.length_c   1.000
_cell.angle_alpha   90.00
_cell.angle_beta   90.00
_cell.angle_gamma   90.00
#
_symmetry.space_group_name_H-M   'P 1'
#
loop_
_entity.id
_entity.type
_entity.pdbx_description
1 polymer ?
#
loop_
_entity_poly.entity_id
_entity_poly.type
_entity_poly.pdbx_seq_one_letter_code
_entity_poly.pdbx_strand_id
1 'polypeptide(L)'
;MYKKMRLADTVRIAPELLGEPVEQAVKIALREKLEGLVDKRMGAIVAVKDIIEVGEGHILAGDGGVYYDAVFDALTFMPELQEIIEGSVVEVVQFGVFVGIGPLDGLVHVSQLTDEFVSYDEKNSRLITKESGRSVTEGDRIRARIIAVSLNEREPRDSKIGLTMRQHALGKMDWIEEARKPREETEEKSKSKKKKKEDSPKPEGA
;
A
#
# COMPACT_ATOMS: atom_id res chain seq x y z
N MET A 1 -6.36 2.85 3.43
CA MET A 1 -6.91 1.47 3.33
C MET A 1 -7.95 1.34 2.24
N TYR A 2 -8.24 0.12 1.73
CA TYR A 2 -9.31 -0.09 0.74
C TYR A 2 -10.68 0.07 1.39
N LYS A 3 -11.55 0.85 0.73
CA LYS A 3 -12.93 1.11 1.17
C LYS A 3 -13.90 0.86 0.02
N LYS A 4 -15.06 0.28 0.32
CA LYS A 4 -16.18 0.22 -0.61
C LYS A 4 -17.08 1.42 -0.33
N MET A 5 -17.25 2.28 -1.30
CA MET A 5 -18.04 3.51 -1.17
C MET A 5 -19.17 3.51 -2.20
N ARG A 6 -20.33 4.02 -1.80
CA ARG A 6 -21.43 4.29 -2.71
C ARG A 6 -21.36 5.74 -3.17
N LEU A 7 -21.31 5.93 -4.47
CA LEU A 7 -21.13 7.20 -5.13
C LEU A 7 -22.32 7.45 -6.08
N ALA A 8 -22.62 8.72 -6.30
CA ALA A 8 -23.55 9.17 -7.31
C ALA A 8 -22.82 10.16 -8.22
N ASP A 9 -22.92 9.95 -9.53
CA ASP A 9 -22.31 10.84 -10.52
C ASP A 9 -23.11 10.80 -11.82
N THR A 10 -23.04 11.90 -12.58
CA THR A 10 -23.61 11.99 -13.92
C THR A 10 -22.57 11.55 -14.94
N VAL A 11 -22.91 10.57 -15.74
CA VAL A 11 -22.04 10.02 -16.77
C VAL A 11 -22.60 10.27 -18.16
N ARG A 12 -21.71 10.64 -19.09
CA ARG A 12 -22.01 10.80 -20.52
C ARG A 12 -21.73 9.50 -21.25
N ILE A 13 -22.74 8.95 -21.91
CA ILE A 13 -22.59 7.81 -22.80
C ILE A 13 -22.34 8.32 -24.22
N ALA A 14 -21.22 7.91 -24.82
CA ALA A 14 -20.90 8.21 -26.19
C ALA A 14 -21.85 7.51 -27.16
N PRO A 15 -22.11 8.07 -28.35
CA PRO A 15 -23.01 7.47 -29.36
C PRO A 15 -22.67 6.04 -29.73
N GLU A 16 -21.40 5.67 -29.65
CA GLU A 16 -20.85 4.35 -29.95
C GLU A 16 -21.36 3.27 -28.99
N LEU A 17 -21.68 3.65 -27.76
CA LEU A 17 -22.15 2.76 -26.69
C LEU A 17 -23.68 2.69 -26.58
N LEU A 18 -24.42 3.46 -27.38
CA LEU A 18 -25.90 3.49 -27.33
C LEU A 18 -26.56 2.20 -27.83
N GLY A 19 -25.80 1.31 -28.49
CA GLY A 19 -26.28 -0.02 -28.90
C GLY A 19 -26.23 -1.09 -27.78
N GLU A 20 -25.54 -0.80 -26.70
CA GLU A 20 -25.38 -1.73 -25.58
C GLU A 20 -26.49 -1.54 -24.53
N PRO A 21 -26.75 -2.55 -23.67
CA PRO A 21 -27.63 -2.38 -22.52
C PRO A 21 -27.18 -1.18 -21.66
N VAL A 22 -28.13 -0.35 -21.23
CA VAL A 22 -27.85 0.93 -20.55
C VAL A 22 -26.92 0.76 -19.35
N GLU A 23 -27.14 -0.27 -18.52
CA GLU A 23 -26.29 -0.54 -17.36
C GLU A 23 -24.82 -0.84 -17.74
N GLN A 24 -24.61 -1.57 -18.86
CA GLN A 24 -23.26 -1.89 -19.33
C GLN A 24 -22.58 -0.64 -19.91
N ALA A 25 -23.30 0.14 -20.72
CA ALA A 25 -22.80 1.39 -21.26
C ALA A 25 -22.43 2.38 -20.14
N VAL A 26 -23.27 2.54 -19.13
CA VAL A 26 -23.00 3.35 -17.91
C VAL A 26 -21.77 2.85 -17.20
N LYS A 27 -21.64 1.54 -17.00
CA LYS A 27 -20.49 0.94 -16.30
C LYS A 27 -19.18 1.17 -17.04
N ILE A 28 -19.17 1.04 -18.36
CA ILE A 28 -17.98 1.29 -19.20
C ILE A 28 -17.59 2.78 -19.09
N ALA A 29 -18.54 3.67 -19.29
CA ALA A 29 -18.27 5.10 -19.26
C ALA A 29 -17.85 5.60 -17.87
N LEU A 30 -18.42 5.05 -16.77
CA LEU A 30 -17.95 5.35 -15.40
C LEU A 30 -16.53 4.86 -15.13
N ARG A 31 -16.16 3.67 -15.63
CA ARG A 31 -14.80 3.16 -15.51
C ARG A 31 -13.80 4.07 -16.20
N GLU A 32 -14.05 4.43 -17.44
CA GLU A 32 -13.17 5.33 -18.20
C GLU A 32 -13.04 6.71 -17.55
N LYS A 33 -14.14 7.20 -16.94
CA LYS A 33 -14.17 8.51 -16.28
C LYS A 33 -13.47 8.52 -14.92
N LEU A 34 -13.63 7.47 -14.12
CA LEU A 34 -13.31 7.51 -12.68
C LEU A 34 -12.13 6.64 -12.27
N GLU A 35 -11.88 5.50 -12.94
CA GLU A 35 -10.78 4.61 -12.54
C GLU A 35 -9.43 5.31 -12.75
N GLY A 36 -8.60 5.29 -11.72
CA GLY A 36 -7.30 5.95 -11.70
C GLY A 36 -7.32 7.41 -11.24
N LEU A 37 -8.50 8.01 -11.04
CA LEU A 37 -8.58 9.35 -10.45
C LEU A 37 -8.28 9.32 -8.96
N VAL A 38 -7.72 10.42 -8.47
CA VAL A 38 -7.46 10.65 -7.04
C VAL A 38 -8.27 11.84 -6.56
N ASP A 39 -9.03 11.63 -5.50
CA ASP A 39 -9.78 12.67 -4.80
C ASP A 39 -9.28 12.75 -3.34
N LYS A 40 -9.19 13.97 -2.80
CA LYS A 40 -8.69 14.19 -1.43
C LYS A 40 -9.55 13.59 -0.33
N ARG A 41 -10.87 13.43 -0.58
CA ARG A 41 -11.81 12.89 0.40
C ARG A 41 -11.96 11.37 0.29
N MET A 42 -11.85 10.83 -0.93
CA MET A 42 -12.13 9.43 -1.22
C MET A 42 -10.86 8.61 -1.45
N GLY A 43 -9.73 9.27 -1.70
CA GLY A 43 -8.49 8.63 -2.12
C GLY A 43 -8.47 8.29 -3.61
N ALA A 44 -7.69 7.28 -3.98
CA ALA A 44 -7.60 6.77 -5.35
C ALA A 44 -8.80 5.86 -5.65
N ILE A 45 -9.51 6.11 -6.74
CA ILE A 45 -10.58 5.23 -7.23
C ILE A 45 -9.95 4.09 -8.00
N VAL A 46 -10.06 2.89 -7.45
CA VAL A 46 -9.42 1.68 -7.98
C VAL A 46 -10.28 1.00 -9.02
N ALA A 47 -11.57 0.84 -8.74
CA ALA A 47 -12.49 0.16 -9.63
C ALA A 47 -13.95 0.56 -9.37
N VAL A 48 -14.72 0.68 -10.44
CA VAL A 48 -16.19 0.74 -10.39
C VAL A 48 -16.72 -0.70 -10.38
N LYS A 49 -17.45 -1.08 -9.31
CA LYS A 49 -17.95 -2.45 -9.14
C LYS A 49 -19.33 -2.63 -9.74
N ASP A 50 -20.35 -2.30 -8.96
CA ASP A 50 -21.74 -2.60 -9.26
C ASP A 50 -22.53 -1.30 -9.46
N ILE A 51 -23.34 -1.27 -10.52
CA ILE A 51 -24.32 -0.21 -10.71
C ILE A 51 -25.55 -0.58 -9.87
N ILE A 52 -25.98 0.36 -9.04
CA ILE A 52 -27.13 0.16 -8.12
C ILE A 52 -28.38 0.71 -8.74
N GLU A 53 -28.29 1.91 -9.33
CA GLU A 53 -29.42 2.61 -9.92
C GLU A 53 -28.92 3.45 -11.09
N VAL A 54 -29.73 3.50 -12.15
CA VAL A 54 -29.55 4.37 -13.28
C VAL A 54 -30.83 5.18 -13.47
N GLY A 55 -30.69 6.50 -13.45
CA GLY A 55 -31.78 7.44 -13.67
C GLY A 55 -32.23 7.51 -15.13
N GLU A 56 -33.08 8.48 -15.42
CA GLU A 56 -33.52 8.76 -16.79
C GLU A 56 -32.42 9.40 -17.61
N GLY A 57 -32.36 9.05 -18.90
CA GLY A 57 -31.39 9.61 -19.82
C GLY A 57 -31.77 11.01 -20.29
N HIS A 58 -30.82 11.94 -20.26
CA HIS A 58 -31.00 13.32 -20.71
C HIS A 58 -30.12 13.61 -21.92
N ILE A 59 -30.68 14.27 -22.93
CA ILE A 59 -29.96 14.71 -24.11
C ILE A 59 -29.75 16.22 -24.03
N LEU A 60 -28.49 16.63 -24.17
CA LEU A 60 -28.17 18.05 -24.25
C LEU A 60 -28.14 18.50 -25.70
N ALA A 61 -28.75 19.68 -25.97
CA ALA A 61 -28.78 20.25 -27.33
C ALA A 61 -27.33 20.54 -27.79
N GLY A 62 -26.97 19.97 -28.93
CA GLY A 62 -25.63 20.11 -29.51
C GLY A 62 -24.62 19.02 -29.13
N ASP A 63 -24.97 18.08 -28.25
CA ASP A 63 -24.18 16.90 -27.93
C ASP A 63 -24.87 15.63 -28.44
N GLY A 64 -24.13 14.78 -29.14
CA GLY A 64 -24.63 13.48 -29.63
C GLY A 64 -24.69 12.39 -28.56
N GLY A 65 -24.23 12.66 -27.33
CA GLY A 65 -24.23 11.73 -26.21
C GLY A 65 -25.50 11.83 -25.36
N VAL A 66 -25.75 10.82 -24.53
CA VAL A 66 -26.84 10.78 -23.56
C VAL A 66 -26.24 10.79 -22.16
N TYR A 67 -26.78 11.63 -21.28
CA TYR A 67 -26.34 11.76 -19.90
C TYR A 67 -27.26 10.99 -18.97
N TYR A 68 -26.67 10.17 -18.10
CA TYR A 68 -27.38 9.41 -17.08
C TYR A 68 -26.84 9.73 -15.69
N ASP A 69 -27.74 9.95 -14.75
CA ASP A 69 -27.39 9.97 -13.33
C ASP A 69 -27.33 8.53 -12.83
N ALA A 70 -26.21 8.13 -12.27
CA ALA A 70 -25.99 6.78 -11.82
C ALA A 70 -25.53 6.73 -10.37
N VAL A 71 -26.07 5.77 -9.61
CA VAL A 71 -25.61 5.39 -8.27
C VAL A 71 -24.89 4.05 -8.40
N PHE A 72 -23.66 4.00 -7.90
CA PHE A 72 -22.79 2.82 -8.05
C PHE A 72 -21.90 2.61 -6.84
N ASP A 73 -21.43 1.39 -6.67
CA ASP A 73 -20.43 1.03 -5.67
C ASP A 73 -19.03 1.07 -6.30
N ALA A 74 -18.11 1.81 -5.68
CA ALA A 74 -16.71 1.91 -6.09
C ALA A 74 -15.78 1.38 -5.00
N LEU A 75 -14.68 0.78 -5.42
CA LEU A 75 -13.55 0.44 -4.57
C LEU A 75 -12.56 1.61 -4.60
N THR A 76 -12.28 2.18 -3.43
CA THR A 76 -11.33 3.28 -3.28
C THR A 76 -10.19 2.89 -2.34
N PHE A 77 -9.02 3.48 -2.55
CA PHE A 77 -7.85 3.34 -1.68
C PHE A 77 -7.54 4.68 -1.03
N MET A 78 -7.76 4.77 0.26
CA MET A 78 -7.46 5.97 1.06
C MET A 78 -6.32 5.66 2.04
N PRO A 79 -5.11 6.22 1.83
CA PRO A 79 -4.03 6.08 2.81
C PRO A 79 -4.37 6.91 4.06
N GLU A 80 -4.23 6.29 5.23
CA GLU A 80 -4.50 6.94 6.51
C GLU A 80 -3.18 7.15 7.30
N LEU A 81 -3.09 8.27 8.02
CA LEU A 81 -1.92 8.54 8.87
C LEU A 81 -1.80 7.47 9.96
N GLN A 82 -0.56 7.07 10.25
CA GLN A 82 -0.19 6.05 11.25
C GLN A 82 -0.59 4.61 10.88
N GLU A 83 -1.19 4.38 9.73
CA GLU A 83 -1.48 3.04 9.22
C GLU A 83 -0.19 2.27 8.92
N ILE A 84 -0.17 0.99 9.27
CA ILE A 84 0.92 0.08 8.91
C ILE A 84 0.54 -0.62 7.63
N ILE A 85 1.44 -0.56 6.67
CA ILE A 85 1.26 -1.12 5.34
C ILE A 85 2.40 -2.08 5.00
N GLU A 86 2.13 -3.01 4.12
CA GLU A 86 3.13 -3.83 3.45
C GLU A 86 3.12 -3.50 1.95
N GLY A 87 4.30 -3.38 1.39
CA GLY A 87 4.47 -3.08 -0.02
C GLY A 87 5.77 -3.66 -0.55
N SER A 88 5.96 -3.55 -1.85
CA SER A 88 7.22 -3.92 -2.53
C SER A 88 7.97 -2.67 -2.97
N VAL A 89 9.29 -2.74 -2.89
CA VAL A 89 10.18 -1.70 -3.41
C VAL A 89 10.05 -1.67 -4.93
N VAL A 90 9.66 -0.51 -5.46
CA VAL A 90 9.52 -0.27 -6.91
C VAL A 90 10.81 0.31 -7.48
N GLU A 91 11.41 1.26 -6.75
CA GLU A 91 12.62 1.96 -7.19
C GLU A 91 13.47 2.36 -5.99
N VAL A 92 14.80 2.28 -6.16
CA VAL A 92 15.77 2.73 -5.15
C VAL A 92 16.55 3.91 -5.69
N VAL A 93 16.46 5.05 -5.00
CA VAL A 93 17.13 6.30 -5.37
C VAL A 93 18.07 6.77 -4.25
N GLN A 94 18.95 7.71 -4.55
CA GLN A 94 19.94 8.21 -3.60
C GLN A 94 19.33 8.76 -2.30
N PHE A 95 18.15 9.38 -2.36
CA PHE A 95 17.49 10.00 -1.20
C PHE A 95 16.45 9.10 -0.52
N GLY A 96 16.21 7.89 -1.04
CA GLY A 96 15.23 6.98 -0.43
C GLY A 96 14.79 5.84 -1.32
N VAL A 97 13.65 5.26 -0.97
CA VAL A 97 13.06 4.09 -1.63
C VAL A 97 11.60 4.36 -1.94
N PHE A 98 11.20 4.15 -3.19
CA PHE A 98 9.80 4.15 -3.58
C PHE A 98 9.19 2.77 -3.36
N VAL A 99 8.03 2.75 -2.74
CA VAL A 99 7.32 1.54 -2.32
C VAL A 99 5.92 1.56 -2.88
N GLY A 100 5.57 0.56 -3.65
CA GLY A 100 4.21 0.36 -4.14
C GLY A 100 3.29 -0.11 -3.01
N ILE A 101 2.30 0.70 -2.68
CA ILE A 101 1.34 0.42 -1.59
C ILE A 101 -0.08 0.18 -2.11
N GLY A 102 -0.19 -0.28 -3.35
CA GLY A 102 -1.43 -0.49 -4.07
C GLY A 102 -1.48 0.39 -5.31
N PRO A 103 -2.52 1.25 -5.48
CA PRO A 103 -2.62 2.13 -6.64
C PRO A 103 -1.74 3.39 -6.55
N LEU A 104 -1.09 3.60 -5.42
CA LEU A 104 -0.22 4.75 -5.15
C LEU A 104 1.15 4.26 -4.68
N ASP A 105 2.16 5.13 -4.83
CA ASP A 105 3.51 4.89 -4.34
C ASP A 105 3.79 5.74 -3.11
N GLY A 106 4.50 5.16 -2.15
CA GLY A 106 5.00 5.85 -0.98
C GLY A 106 6.51 5.98 -1.02
N LEU A 107 7.06 7.03 -0.41
CA LEU A 107 8.49 7.27 -0.29
C LEU A 107 8.96 7.02 1.14
N VAL A 108 9.92 6.11 1.29
CA VAL A 108 10.74 6.01 2.51
C VAL A 108 12.01 6.80 2.28
N HIS A 109 12.10 7.99 2.90
CA HIS A 109 13.33 8.78 2.85
C HIS A 109 14.49 8.03 3.56
N VAL A 110 15.73 8.22 3.10
CA VAL A 110 16.92 7.55 3.67
C VAL A 110 17.02 7.67 5.19
N SER A 111 16.62 8.82 5.76
CA SER A 111 16.59 9.04 7.21
C SER A 111 15.45 8.30 7.94
N GLN A 112 14.49 7.75 7.23
CA GLN A 112 13.35 6.99 7.75
C GLN A 112 13.47 5.48 7.52
N LEU A 113 14.57 5.06 6.89
CA LEU A 113 14.83 3.66 6.57
C LEU A 113 15.32 2.90 7.83
N THR A 114 16.33 3.46 8.50
CA THR A 114 16.96 2.89 9.70
C THR A 114 17.59 4.00 10.55
N ASP A 115 17.99 3.67 11.78
CA ASP A 115 18.75 4.56 12.65
C ASP A 115 20.25 4.62 12.28
N GLU A 116 20.72 3.66 11.48
CA GLU A 116 22.11 3.56 11.03
C GLU A 116 22.39 4.48 9.84
N PHE A 117 23.67 4.71 9.59
CA PHE A 117 24.09 5.47 8.42
C PHE A 117 23.92 4.63 7.15
N VAL A 118 23.20 5.18 6.16
CA VAL A 118 22.90 4.52 4.89
C VAL A 118 23.73 5.14 3.76
N SER A 119 24.29 4.31 2.88
CA SER A 119 24.97 4.72 1.66
C SER A 119 24.29 4.14 0.43
N TYR A 120 24.26 4.91 -0.65
CA TYR A 120 23.72 4.48 -1.94
C TYR A 120 24.83 3.85 -2.79
N ASP A 121 24.58 2.66 -3.31
CA ASP A 121 25.44 1.94 -4.25
C ASP A 121 24.84 2.07 -5.66
N GLU A 122 25.37 3.01 -6.45
CA GLU A 122 24.89 3.28 -7.81
C GLU A 122 25.00 2.08 -8.75
N LYS A 123 26.04 1.23 -8.58
CA LYS A 123 26.28 0.11 -9.49
C LYS A 123 25.21 -0.97 -9.38
N ASN A 124 24.67 -1.13 -8.18
CA ASN A 124 23.70 -2.18 -7.89
C ASN A 124 22.30 -1.62 -7.55
N SER A 125 22.08 -0.31 -7.70
CA SER A 125 20.82 0.39 -7.39
C SER A 125 20.24 -0.04 -6.03
N ARG A 126 21.07 0.03 -4.96
CA ARG A 126 20.68 -0.40 -3.62
C ARG A 126 21.13 0.56 -2.54
N LEU A 127 20.38 0.60 -1.44
CA LEU A 127 20.78 1.28 -0.21
C LEU A 127 21.39 0.26 0.75
N ILE A 128 22.56 0.58 1.31
CA ILE A 128 23.31 -0.29 2.24
C ILE A 128 23.53 0.45 3.54
N THR A 129 23.24 -0.22 4.67
CA THR A 129 23.57 0.27 6.02
C THR A 129 25.03 -0.04 6.33
N LYS A 130 25.75 0.94 6.90
CA LYS A 130 27.20 0.81 7.15
C LYS A 130 27.54 -0.11 8.33
N GLU A 131 26.69 -0.17 9.34
CA GLU A 131 26.96 -0.92 10.57
C GLU A 131 26.53 -2.38 10.45
N SER A 132 25.29 -2.65 10.06
CA SER A 132 24.74 -3.99 9.96
C SER A 132 24.98 -4.66 8.61
N GLY A 133 25.42 -3.92 7.58
CA GLY A 133 25.59 -4.43 6.22
C GLY A 133 24.29 -4.84 5.52
N ARG A 134 23.14 -4.48 6.09
CA ARG A 134 21.83 -4.77 5.53
C ARG A 134 21.63 -3.95 4.27
N SER A 135 20.93 -4.51 3.29
CA SER A 135 20.64 -3.81 2.03
C SER A 135 19.17 -3.88 1.66
N VAL A 136 18.72 -2.81 0.98
CA VAL A 136 17.40 -2.73 0.36
C VAL A 136 17.59 -2.58 -1.14
N THR A 137 16.89 -3.44 -1.90
CA THR A 137 16.92 -3.52 -3.35
C THR A 137 15.51 -3.48 -3.93
N GLU A 138 15.41 -3.26 -5.23
CA GLU A 138 14.13 -3.38 -5.94
C GLU A 138 13.55 -4.78 -5.78
N GLY A 139 12.22 -4.86 -5.65
CA GLY A 139 11.48 -6.10 -5.42
C GLY A 139 11.42 -6.56 -3.96
N ASP A 140 12.17 -5.94 -3.05
CA ASP A 140 12.12 -6.29 -1.62
C ASP A 140 10.74 -5.98 -1.02
N ARG A 141 10.24 -6.90 -0.21
CA ARG A 141 9.01 -6.66 0.57
C ARG A 141 9.35 -5.95 1.87
N ILE A 142 8.66 -4.86 2.10
CA ILE A 142 8.85 -4.05 3.30
C ILE A 142 7.53 -3.83 4.03
N ARG A 143 7.65 -3.63 5.34
CA ARG A 143 6.56 -3.16 6.21
C ARG A 143 6.92 -1.78 6.72
N ALA A 144 6.04 -0.82 6.48
CA ALA A 144 6.27 0.57 6.82
C ALA A 144 5.02 1.20 7.45
N ARG A 145 5.19 2.36 8.08
CA ARG A 145 4.09 3.16 8.62
C ARG A 145 3.96 4.46 7.85
N ILE A 146 2.73 4.86 7.54
CA ILE A 146 2.42 6.13 6.89
C ILE A 146 2.59 7.26 7.90
N ILE A 147 3.46 8.24 7.60
CA ILE A 147 3.72 9.41 8.45
C ILE A 147 3.25 10.72 7.82
N ALA A 148 3.06 10.75 6.51
CA ALA A 148 2.56 11.91 5.79
C ALA A 148 1.73 11.48 4.59
N VAL A 149 0.64 12.20 4.31
CA VAL A 149 -0.22 11.97 3.14
C VAL A 149 -0.52 13.31 2.49
N SER A 150 -0.21 13.44 1.22
CA SER A 150 -0.54 14.58 0.38
C SER A 150 -1.01 14.07 -0.97
N LEU A 151 -2.31 14.03 -1.18
CA LEU A 151 -2.92 13.58 -2.43
C LEU A 151 -3.04 14.75 -3.41
N ASN A 152 -2.68 14.51 -4.68
CA ASN A 152 -2.83 15.45 -5.76
C ASN A 152 -3.94 14.98 -6.71
N GLU A 153 -5.03 15.77 -6.78
CA GLU A 153 -6.19 15.46 -7.62
C GLU A 153 -5.94 15.67 -9.12
N ARG A 154 -5.05 16.61 -9.45
CA ARG A 154 -4.75 16.93 -10.86
C ARG A 154 -3.78 15.93 -11.47
N GLU A 155 -2.76 15.57 -10.70
CA GLU A 155 -1.71 14.64 -11.12
C GLU A 155 -1.57 13.55 -10.05
N PRO A 156 -2.28 12.42 -10.20
CA PRO A 156 -2.26 11.30 -9.23
C PRO A 156 -0.85 10.79 -8.91
N ARG A 157 0.05 10.81 -9.91
CA ARG A 157 1.45 10.39 -9.76
C ARG A 157 2.29 11.30 -8.86
N ASP A 158 1.88 12.56 -8.73
CA ASP A 158 2.54 13.55 -7.84
C ASP A 158 2.01 13.49 -6.40
N SER A 159 1.16 12.54 -6.09
CA SER A 159 0.73 12.28 -4.72
C SER A 159 1.94 11.83 -3.89
N LYS A 160 2.12 12.45 -2.71
CA LYS A 160 3.26 12.21 -1.83
C LYS A 160 2.80 11.52 -0.56
N ILE A 161 3.20 10.27 -0.40
CA ILE A 161 2.94 9.49 0.81
C ILE A 161 4.27 9.19 1.46
N GLY A 162 4.52 9.82 2.62
CA GLY A 162 5.74 9.59 3.40
C GLY A 162 5.60 8.36 4.29
N LEU A 163 6.63 7.52 4.26
CA LEU A 163 6.68 6.26 5.00
C LEU A 163 7.88 6.25 5.96
N THR A 164 7.77 5.50 7.07
CA THR A 164 8.88 5.23 7.98
C THR A 164 9.01 3.73 8.26
N MET A 165 10.26 3.29 8.39
CA MET A 165 10.64 1.92 8.76
C MET A 165 11.42 1.85 10.08
N ARG A 166 11.67 2.99 10.74
CA ARG A 166 12.54 3.09 11.94
C ARG A 166 11.94 2.48 13.21
N GLN A 167 10.64 2.21 13.23
CA GLN A 167 9.98 1.70 14.43
C GLN A 167 10.13 0.18 14.55
N HIS A 168 9.97 -0.32 15.78
CA HIS A 168 10.01 -1.75 16.05
C HIS A 168 8.99 -2.52 15.22
N ALA A 169 9.39 -3.70 14.72
CA ALA A 169 8.62 -4.57 13.84
C ALA A 169 8.28 -3.97 12.44
N LEU A 170 8.93 -2.87 12.06
CA LEU A 170 8.94 -2.33 10.70
C LEU A 170 10.30 -2.61 10.05
N GLY A 171 10.33 -2.54 8.71
CA GLY A 171 11.53 -2.81 7.94
C GLY A 171 11.32 -3.79 6.81
N LYS A 172 12.41 -4.28 6.21
CA LYS A 172 12.36 -5.38 5.24
C LYS A 172 11.85 -6.64 5.94
N MET A 173 11.00 -7.41 5.28
CA MET A 173 10.38 -8.61 5.87
C MET A 173 11.42 -9.60 6.38
N ASP A 174 12.52 -9.81 5.63
CA ASP A 174 13.62 -10.68 6.03
C ASP A 174 14.23 -10.24 7.36
N TRP A 175 14.43 -8.92 7.58
CA TRP A 175 14.99 -8.39 8.84
C TRP A 175 14.05 -8.62 10.04
N ILE A 176 12.75 -8.54 9.79
CA ILE A 176 11.72 -8.78 10.82
C ILE A 176 11.72 -10.28 11.20
N GLU A 177 11.86 -11.17 10.23
CA GLU A 177 11.94 -12.61 10.45
C GLU A 177 13.23 -13.02 11.18
N GLU A 178 14.36 -12.45 10.77
CA GLU A 178 15.64 -12.65 11.46
C GLU A 178 15.59 -12.21 12.92
N ALA A 179 14.97 -11.07 13.21
CA ALA A 179 14.81 -10.56 14.58
C ALA A 179 13.87 -11.44 15.45
N ARG A 180 12.99 -12.24 14.86
CA ARG A 180 12.12 -13.21 15.55
C ARG A 180 12.84 -14.51 15.92
N LYS A 181 13.72 -15.02 15.06
CA LYS A 181 14.43 -16.30 15.25
C LYS A 181 15.25 -16.38 16.55
N PRO A 182 15.98 -15.35 17.05
CA PRO A 182 16.75 -15.45 18.30
C PRO A 182 15.91 -15.60 19.57
N ARG A 183 14.66 -15.19 19.56
CA ARG A 183 13.78 -15.31 20.74
C ARG A 183 13.31 -16.74 20.97
N GLU A 184 12.97 -17.48 19.92
CA GLU A 184 12.52 -18.89 20.02
C GLU A 184 13.65 -19.80 20.46
N GLU A 185 14.86 -19.65 19.89
CA GLU A 185 16.04 -20.45 20.32
C GLU A 185 16.51 -20.15 21.74
N THR A 186 16.35 -18.93 22.22
CA THR A 186 16.74 -18.56 23.60
C THR A 186 15.76 -19.09 24.62
N GLU A 187 14.47 -19.13 24.29
CA GLU A 187 13.43 -19.74 25.13
C GLU A 187 13.53 -21.27 25.19
N GLU A 188 13.84 -21.95 24.09
CA GLU A 188 14.07 -23.39 24.08
C GLU A 188 15.35 -23.78 24.85
N LYS A 189 16.45 -23.03 24.68
CA LYS A 189 17.70 -23.25 25.42
C LYS A 189 17.55 -22.96 26.92
N SER A 190 16.71 -22.02 27.29
CA SER A 190 16.41 -21.74 28.71
C SER A 190 15.54 -22.83 29.36
N LYS A 191 14.57 -23.39 28.61
CA LYS A 191 13.71 -24.49 29.07
C LYS A 191 14.50 -25.81 29.18
N SER A 192 15.43 -26.09 28.28
CA SER A 192 16.27 -27.28 28.29
C SER A 192 17.31 -27.25 29.41
N LYS A 193 17.86 -26.05 29.76
CA LYS A 193 18.77 -25.89 30.90
C LYS A 193 18.08 -26.01 32.27
N LYS A 194 16.80 -25.61 32.37
CA LYS A 194 16.01 -25.83 33.62
C LYS A 194 15.70 -27.31 33.83
N LYS A 195 15.32 -28.04 32.80
CA LYS A 195 15.07 -29.49 32.90
C LYS A 195 16.31 -30.32 33.26
N LYS A 196 17.51 -29.91 32.82
CA LYS A 196 18.77 -30.60 33.20
C LYS A 196 19.25 -30.31 34.63
N LYS A 197 18.76 -29.25 35.29
CA LYS A 197 19.11 -28.93 36.69
C LYS A 197 18.18 -29.60 37.70
N GLU A 198 17.00 -30.05 37.29
CA GLU A 198 16.08 -30.79 38.17
C GLU A 198 16.35 -32.31 38.23
N ASP A 199 17.10 -32.82 37.28
CA ASP A 199 17.36 -34.27 37.12
C ASP A 199 18.78 -34.70 37.54
N SER A 200 19.48 -33.90 38.38
CA SER A 200 20.72 -34.28 38.97
C SER A 200 20.47 -34.90 40.37
N PRO A 201 20.85 -36.19 40.60
CA PRO A 201 20.64 -36.84 41.88
C PRO A 201 21.49 -36.20 42.99
N LYS A 202 20.87 -35.96 44.13
CA LYS A 202 21.56 -35.56 45.36
C LYS A 202 22.59 -36.62 45.70
N PRO A 203 23.82 -36.28 46.10
CA PRO A 203 24.73 -37.24 46.71
C PRO A 203 24.21 -37.59 48.10
N GLU A 204 23.95 -38.90 48.33
CA GLU A 204 23.78 -39.45 49.64
C GLU A 204 25.11 -39.36 50.38
N GLY A 205 25.03 -38.88 51.62
CA GLY A 205 26.13 -38.61 52.44
C GLY A 205 26.69 -39.74 53.24
N ALA A 206 27.76 -39.67 53.85
CA ALA A 206 28.20 -40.39 54.99
C ALA A 206 28.68 -39.38 56.07
#